data_f631397c06792133e54f99d5e6df395b
#
_entry.id   f631397c06792133e54f99d5e6df395b
#
_cell.length_a   1.000
_cell.length_b   1.000
_cell.length_c   1.000
_cell.angle_alpha   90.00
_cell.angle_beta   90.00
_cell.angle_gamma   90.00
#
_symmetry.space_group_name_H-M   'P 1'
#
loop_
_entity.id
_entity.type
_entity.pdbx_description
1 polymer ?
#
loop_
_entity_poly.entity_id
_entity_poly.type
_entity_poly.pdbx_seq_one_letter_code
_entity_poly.pdbx_strand_id
1 'polypeptide(L)'
;MSTINVRSYKGPVRPDGTPIELPQKVLKLTKKSNMRHKKPNRSRVGDFLVGLLLFLVACAMAFPLVFAISSSLKPLDELFRFPPTLFPRHPTIDNFSDLLVTMGQSWVPFSRYITNTVVITLVGTLGHLLIASLAAYVLAKYDFPLGKQFFALVVTALMFNGYVTAIPNYLTMTRLNLVDTHWAVILPAFAAPIGLFLMKQFMEGLPM
;
A
#
# COMPACT_ATOMS: atom_id res chain seq x y z
N MET A 1 -0.96 -6.42 -19.27
CA MET A 1 -1.38 -7.54 -20.18
C MET A 1 -1.55 -6.95 -21.55
N SER A 2 -0.53 -7.10 -22.40
CA SER A 2 -0.54 -6.56 -23.78
C SER A 2 -1.49 -7.42 -24.61
N THR A 3 -2.48 -6.78 -25.19
CA THR A 3 -3.38 -7.39 -26.18
C THR A 3 -2.58 -7.69 -27.45
N ILE A 4 -2.23 -8.97 -27.63
CA ILE A 4 -1.63 -9.44 -28.89
C ILE A 4 -2.67 -9.26 -29.96
N ASN A 5 -2.38 -8.35 -30.90
CA ASN A 5 -3.23 -8.08 -32.05
C ASN A 5 -3.16 -9.27 -33.03
N VAL A 6 -4.13 -10.16 -33.00
CA VAL A 6 -4.19 -11.41 -33.77
C VAL A 6 -4.17 -11.18 -35.29
N ARG A 7 -4.36 -9.93 -35.78
CA ARG A 7 -4.28 -9.61 -37.22
C ARG A 7 -2.86 -9.55 -37.74
N SER A 8 -1.83 -9.53 -36.90
CA SER A 8 -0.41 -9.46 -37.33
C SER A 8 0.38 -10.73 -37.02
N TYR A 9 -0.28 -11.80 -36.54
CA TYR A 9 0.42 -13.05 -36.29
C TYR A 9 0.69 -13.77 -37.61
N LYS A 10 1.86 -13.57 -38.17
CA LYS A 10 2.42 -14.45 -39.19
C LYS A 10 2.82 -15.73 -38.50
N GLY A 11 2.05 -16.81 -38.68
CA GLY A 11 2.33 -18.12 -38.11
C GLY A 11 3.75 -18.60 -38.39
N PRO A 12 4.20 -19.67 -37.66
CA PRO A 12 5.54 -20.22 -37.92
C PRO A 12 5.67 -20.64 -39.38
N VAL A 13 6.77 -20.27 -39.99
CA VAL A 13 7.10 -20.54 -41.41
C VAL A 13 8.16 -21.65 -41.42
N ARG A 14 8.08 -22.57 -42.36
CA ARG A 14 9.11 -23.60 -42.57
C ARG A 14 10.39 -22.94 -43.10
N PRO A 15 11.55 -23.61 -43.01
CA PRO A 15 12.81 -23.09 -43.52
C PRO A 15 12.79 -22.77 -45.04
N ASP A 16 11.82 -23.33 -45.77
CA ASP A 16 11.57 -23.11 -47.20
C ASP A 16 10.65 -21.90 -47.49
N GLY A 17 10.27 -21.15 -46.46
CA GLY A 17 9.41 -19.95 -46.58
C GLY A 17 7.90 -20.27 -46.70
N THR A 18 7.49 -21.55 -46.67
CA THR A 18 6.07 -21.93 -46.76
C THR A 18 5.38 -21.80 -45.39
N PRO A 19 4.16 -21.25 -45.31
CA PRO A 19 3.42 -21.15 -44.07
C PRO A 19 3.02 -22.55 -43.57
N ILE A 20 3.21 -22.81 -42.30
CA ILE A 20 2.73 -24.07 -41.67
C ILE A 20 1.22 -23.93 -41.45
N GLU A 21 0.45 -24.74 -42.19
CA GLU A 21 -1.00 -24.81 -41.96
C GLU A 21 -1.29 -25.44 -40.59
N LEU A 22 -1.85 -24.64 -39.69
CA LEU A 22 -2.26 -25.12 -38.39
C LEU A 22 -3.49 -26.01 -38.50
N PRO A 23 -3.54 -27.16 -37.77
CA PRO A 23 -4.69 -28.02 -37.77
C PRO A 23 -5.97 -27.23 -37.40
N GLN A 24 -7.08 -27.52 -38.09
CA GLN A 24 -8.38 -26.86 -37.88
C GLN A 24 -8.81 -26.80 -36.39
N LYS A 25 -8.37 -27.77 -35.60
CA LYS A 25 -8.62 -27.86 -34.16
C LYS A 25 -7.94 -26.74 -33.38
N VAL A 26 -6.71 -26.33 -33.78
CA VAL A 26 -5.94 -25.24 -33.18
C VAL A 26 -6.54 -23.89 -33.58
N LEU A 27 -6.94 -23.74 -34.85
CA LEU A 27 -7.65 -22.53 -35.32
C LEU A 27 -8.99 -22.32 -34.62
N LYS A 28 -9.71 -23.40 -34.30
CA LYS A 28 -10.96 -23.33 -33.49
C LYS A 28 -10.70 -22.94 -32.05
N LEU A 29 -9.57 -23.36 -31.46
CA LEU A 29 -9.19 -22.99 -30.10
C LEU A 29 -8.77 -21.50 -30.01
N THR A 30 -8.02 -21.01 -30.98
CA THR A 30 -7.66 -19.57 -31.05
C THR A 30 -8.88 -18.69 -31.33
N LYS A 31 -9.83 -19.16 -32.16
CA LYS A 31 -11.09 -18.44 -32.41
C LYS A 31 -12.00 -18.39 -31.18
N LYS A 32 -11.93 -19.42 -30.33
CA LYS A 32 -12.70 -19.49 -29.07
C LYS A 32 -12.11 -18.61 -27.95
N SER A 33 -10.79 -18.32 -28.00
CA SER A 33 -10.10 -17.39 -27.10
C SER A 33 -10.50 -15.92 -27.34
N ASN A 34 -11.09 -15.61 -28.48
CA ASN A 34 -11.64 -14.29 -28.79
C ASN A 34 -13.08 -14.13 -28.25
N MET A 35 -13.44 -14.87 -27.19
CA MET A 35 -14.69 -14.59 -26.48
C MET A 35 -14.59 -13.17 -25.91
N ARG A 36 -15.29 -12.24 -26.57
CA ARG A 36 -15.63 -10.93 -26.04
C ARG A 36 -15.96 -11.14 -24.57
N HIS A 37 -15.20 -10.49 -23.67
CA HIS A 37 -15.65 -10.30 -22.30
C HIS A 37 -17.08 -9.80 -22.39
N LYS A 38 -18.05 -10.68 -22.17
CA LYS A 38 -19.44 -10.28 -21.98
C LYS A 38 -19.38 -9.27 -20.85
N LYS A 39 -19.65 -8.00 -21.17
CA LYS A 39 -19.84 -7.00 -20.12
C LYS A 39 -20.87 -7.62 -19.16
N PRO A 40 -20.56 -7.70 -17.87
CA PRO A 40 -21.53 -8.23 -16.92
C PRO A 40 -22.84 -7.49 -17.16
N ASN A 41 -23.94 -8.24 -17.20
CA ASN A 41 -25.28 -7.70 -17.47
C ASN A 41 -25.69 -6.82 -16.29
N ARG A 42 -25.10 -5.63 -16.23
CA ARG A 42 -25.30 -4.65 -15.15
C ARG A 42 -26.52 -3.82 -15.52
N SER A 43 -27.55 -3.94 -14.71
CA SER A 43 -28.71 -3.06 -14.80
C SER A 43 -28.26 -1.62 -14.46
N ARG A 44 -28.64 -0.63 -15.26
CA ARG A 44 -28.38 0.79 -14.97
C ARG A 44 -28.90 1.21 -13.60
N VAL A 45 -30.03 0.64 -13.20
CA VAL A 45 -30.65 0.87 -11.88
C VAL A 45 -29.75 0.28 -10.77
N GLY A 46 -29.22 -0.93 -10.97
CA GLY A 46 -28.30 -1.53 -10.00
C GLY A 46 -27.02 -0.73 -9.84
N ASP A 47 -26.45 -0.22 -10.94
CA ASP A 47 -25.24 0.63 -10.89
C ASP A 47 -25.53 1.95 -10.18
N PHE A 48 -26.70 2.54 -10.39
CA PHE A 48 -27.11 3.76 -9.69
C PHE A 48 -27.31 3.52 -8.19
N LEU A 49 -27.99 2.43 -7.80
CA LEU A 49 -28.19 2.10 -6.38
C LEU A 49 -26.86 1.82 -5.66
N VAL A 50 -25.97 1.07 -6.29
CA VAL A 50 -24.62 0.82 -5.72
C VAL A 50 -23.82 2.13 -5.64
N GLY A 51 -23.88 2.97 -6.67
CA GLY A 51 -23.24 4.28 -6.67
C GLY A 51 -23.77 5.19 -5.56
N LEU A 52 -25.09 5.22 -5.37
CA LEU A 52 -25.73 5.98 -4.31
C LEU A 52 -25.31 5.48 -2.92
N LEU A 53 -25.32 4.16 -2.72
CA LEU A 53 -24.88 3.56 -1.45
C LEU A 53 -23.42 3.92 -1.15
N LEU A 54 -22.52 3.76 -2.13
CA LEU A 54 -21.12 4.11 -1.97
C LEU A 54 -20.93 5.60 -1.69
N PHE A 55 -21.70 6.46 -2.33
CA PHE A 55 -21.67 7.91 -2.07
C PHE A 55 -22.10 8.22 -0.64
N LEU A 56 -23.19 7.63 -0.14
CA LEU A 56 -23.66 7.83 1.23
C LEU A 56 -22.61 7.37 2.26
N VAL A 57 -22.00 6.18 2.03
CA VAL A 57 -20.93 5.68 2.90
C VAL A 57 -19.71 6.60 2.84
N ALA A 58 -19.33 7.10 1.68
CA ALA A 58 -18.22 8.03 1.52
C ALA A 58 -18.49 9.36 2.26
N CYS A 59 -19.71 9.91 2.16
CA CYS A 59 -20.11 11.09 2.90
C CYS A 59 -20.06 10.87 4.42
N ALA A 60 -20.56 9.73 4.89
CA ALA A 60 -20.51 9.38 6.31
C ALA A 60 -19.06 9.26 6.82
N MET A 61 -18.16 8.66 6.03
CA MET A 61 -16.74 8.56 6.36
C MET A 61 -15.98 9.89 6.23
N ALA A 62 -16.41 10.78 5.34
CA ALA A 62 -15.82 12.11 5.21
C ALA A 62 -16.26 13.06 6.34
N PHE A 63 -17.42 12.83 6.95
CA PHE A 63 -17.98 13.70 7.98
C PHE A 63 -17.03 13.99 9.16
N PRO A 64 -16.39 12.99 9.81
CA PRO A 64 -15.44 13.25 10.89
C PRO A 64 -14.24 14.11 10.45
N LEU A 65 -13.76 13.93 9.21
CA LEU A 65 -12.66 14.74 8.68
C LEU A 65 -13.07 16.19 8.46
N VAL A 66 -14.23 16.40 7.85
CA VAL A 66 -14.79 17.75 7.65
C VAL A 66 -15.04 18.42 9.00
N PHE A 67 -15.58 17.68 9.98
CA PHE A 67 -15.80 18.20 11.33
C PHE A 67 -14.48 18.57 12.02
N ALA A 68 -13.44 17.74 11.91
CA ALA A 68 -12.12 18.00 12.50
C ALA A 68 -11.48 19.26 11.88
N ILE A 69 -11.49 19.39 10.55
CA ILE A 69 -10.97 20.57 9.84
C ILE A 69 -11.76 21.82 10.24
N SER A 70 -13.07 21.72 10.25
CA SER A 70 -13.94 22.83 10.64
C SER A 70 -13.69 23.25 12.10
N SER A 71 -13.57 22.29 13.02
CA SER A 71 -13.34 22.56 14.44
C SER A 71 -11.95 23.13 14.72
N SER A 72 -10.92 22.80 13.92
CA SER A 72 -9.58 23.38 14.07
C SER A 72 -9.52 24.87 13.78
N LEU A 73 -10.48 25.39 12.99
CA LEU A 73 -10.60 26.80 12.62
C LEU A 73 -11.55 27.57 13.54
N LYS A 74 -12.17 26.94 14.53
CA LYS A 74 -13.07 27.60 15.47
C LYS A 74 -12.30 28.21 16.64
N PRO A 75 -12.63 29.44 17.06
CA PRO A 75 -12.13 29.98 18.31
C PRO A 75 -12.66 29.19 19.51
N LEU A 76 -11.96 29.23 20.63
CA LEU A 76 -12.24 28.42 21.81
C LEU A 76 -13.65 28.61 22.37
N ASP A 77 -14.17 29.83 22.33
CA ASP A 77 -15.52 30.23 22.77
C ASP A 77 -16.62 29.60 21.91
N GLU A 78 -16.35 29.39 20.61
CA GLU A 78 -17.28 28.73 19.70
C GLU A 78 -17.22 27.20 19.81
N LEU A 79 -16.05 26.63 20.18
CA LEU A 79 -15.84 25.20 20.25
C LEU A 79 -16.68 24.56 21.35
N PHE A 80 -16.81 25.24 22.51
CA PHE A 80 -17.57 24.72 23.68
C PHE A 80 -19.03 25.16 23.70
N ARG A 81 -19.49 25.83 22.66
CA ARG A 81 -20.89 26.29 22.59
C ARG A 81 -21.84 25.14 22.24
N PHE A 82 -22.94 25.04 23.01
CA PHE A 82 -23.99 24.07 22.69
C PHE A 82 -25.19 24.78 22.05
N PRO A 83 -25.82 24.28 20.97
CA PRO A 83 -25.44 23.06 20.20
C PRO A 83 -24.21 23.31 19.33
N PRO A 84 -23.41 22.21 19.08
CA PRO A 84 -22.22 22.33 18.26
C PRO A 84 -22.56 22.67 16.81
N THR A 85 -21.89 23.68 16.27
CA THR A 85 -22.06 24.10 14.87
C THR A 85 -21.10 23.29 13.98
N LEU A 86 -21.50 22.97 12.74
CA LEU A 86 -20.62 22.24 11.81
C LEU A 86 -19.53 23.16 11.26
N PHE A 87 -19.85 24.40 10.93
CA PHE A 87 -18.92 25.35 10.34
C PHE A 87 -18.58 26.49 11.32
N PRO A 88 -17.34 27.02 11.29
CA PRO A 88 -16.95 28.17 12.10
C PRO A 88 -17.73 29.42 11.67
N ARG A 89 -18.17 30.24 12.62
CA ARG A 89 -18.76 31.55 12.34
C ARG A 89 -17.67 32.61 12.16
N HIS A 90 -16.61 32.49 12.96
CA HIS A 90 -15.45 33.36 12.92
C HIS A 90 -14.19 32.50 12.77
N PRO A 91 -13.82 32.09 11.51
CA PRO A 91 -12.67 31.26 11.31
C PRO A 91 -11.39 31.97 11.75
N THR A 92 -10.59 31.32 12.59
CA THR A 92 -9.29 31.80 13.07
C THR A 92 -8.22 30.74 12.90
N ILE A 93 -6.98 31.18 12.74
CA ILE A 93 -5.78 30.32 12.75
C ILE A 93 -5.00 30.43 14.06
N ASP A 94 -5.52 31.19 15.05
CA ASP A 94 -4.84 31.43 16.34
C ASP A 94 -4.62 30.10 17.08
N ASN A 95 -5.54 29.15 16.96
CA ASN A 95 -5.38 27.81 17.53
C ASN A 95 -4.07 27.13 17.13
N PHE A 96 -3.59 27.35 15.90
CA PHE A 96 -2.32 26.77 15.43
C PHE A 96 -1.11 27.51 16.01
N SER A 97 -1.19 28.83 16.15
CA SER A 97 -0.12 29.61 16.80
C SER A 97 -0.02 29.29 18.28
N ASP A 98 -1.16 29.21 18.99
CA ASP A 98 -1.24 28.86 20.40
C ASP A 98 -0.75 27.43 20.65
N LEU A 99 -1.08 26.50 19.74
CA LEU A 99 -0.57 25.14 19.79
C LEU A 99 0.96 25.12 19.71
N LEU A 100 1.56 25.85 18.75
CA LEU A 100 3.01 25.92 18.58
C LEU A 100 3.70 26.51 19.80
N VAL A 101 3.14 27.58 20.37
CA VAL A 101 3.67 28.21 21.59
C VAL A 101 3.56 27.26 22.78
N THR A 102 2.40 26.69 23.02
CA THR A 102 2.14 25.79 24.16
C THR A 102 3.01 24.51 24.06
N MET A 103 3.12 23.94 22.86
CA MET A 103 3.96 22.77 22.64
C MET A 103 5.47 23.09 22.69
N GLY A 104 5.85 24.32 22.38
CA GLY A 104 7.23 24.79 22.54
C GLY A 104 7.67 24.92 24.00
N GLN A 105 6.72 25.23 24.89
CA GLN A 105 6.94 25.38 26.33
C GLN A 105 6.76 24.08 27.14
N SER A 106 6.30 23.00 26.49
CA SER A 106 6.14 21.69 27.15
C SER A 106 7.51 21.08 27.45
N TRP A 107 7.56 20.17 28.46
CA TRP A 107 8.79 19.47 28.87
C TRP A 107 9.54 18.83 27.71
N VAL A 108 8.82 18.36 26.67
CA VAL A 108 9.43 17.87 25.44
C VAL A 108 8.98 18.78 24.30
N PRO A 109 9.89 19.56 23.68
CA PRO A 109 9.56 20.43 22.56
C PRO A 109 8.96 19.67 21.38
N PHE A 110 7.95 20.23 20.73
CA PHE A 110 7.27 19.62 19.58
C PHE A 110 8.24 19.31 18.42
N SER A 111 9.26 20.15 18.25
CA SER A 111 10.33 19.92 17.26
C SER A 111 11.01 18.55 17.43
N ARG A 112 11.15 18.06 18.66
CA ARG A 112 11.74 16.74 18.93
C ARG A 112 10.87 15.60 18.43
N TYR A 113 9.54 15.72 18.57
CA TYR A 113 8.60 14.72 18.02
C TYR A 113 8.67 14.68 16.49
N ILE A 114 8.68 15.85 15.84
CA ILE A 114 8.79 15.93 14.37
C ILE A 114 10.12 15.33 13.92
N THR A 115 11.24 15.74 14.52
CA THR A 115 12.56 15.24 14.13
C THR A 115 12.66 13.73 14.30
N ASN A 116 12.22 13.19 15.45
CA ASN A 116 12.21 11.75 15.70
C ASN A 116 11.37 11.01 14.67
N THR A 117 10.16 11.50 14.38
CA THR A 117 9.28 10.89 13.38
C THR A 117 9.90 10.90 11.99
N VAL A 118 10.47 12.03 11.58
CA VAL A 118 11.15 12.16 10.27
C VAL A 118 12.34 11.20 10.18
N VAL A 119 13.19 11.14 11.20
CA VAL A 119 14.35 10.24 11.22
C VAL A 119 13.93 8.78 11.17
N ILE A 120 13.00 8.37 12.05
CA ILE A 120 12.52 6.98 12.10
C ILE A 120 11.88 6.57 10.76
N THR A 121 11.05 7.45 10.20
CA THR A 121 10.34 7.15 8.94
C THR A 121 11.31 7.09 7.77
N LEU A 122 12.21 8.06 7.63
CA LEU A 122 13.17 8.07 6.51
C LEU A 122 14.14 6.90 6.60
N VAL A 123 14.76 6.69 7.75
CA VAL A 123 15.74 5.59 7.91
C VAL A 123 15.05 4.24 7.80
N GLY A 124 13.89 4.07 8.44
CA GLY A 124 13.10 2.83 8.37
C GLY A 124 12.67 2.51 6.95
N THR A 125 12.11 3.48 6.23
CA THR A 125 11.63 3.27 4.86
C THR A 125 12.76 3.05 3.86
N LEU A 126 13.80 3.90 3.88
CA LEU A 126 14.93 3.76 2.95
C LEU A 126 15.70 2.46 3.20
N GLY A 127 15.95 2.11 4.46
CA GLY A 127 16.62 0.87 4.81
C GLY A 127 15.79 -0.36 4.40
N HIS A 128 14.48 -0.34 4.66
CA HIS A 128 13.59 -1.40 4.19
C HIS A 128 13.60 -1.52 2.66
N LEU A 129 13.48 -0.42 1.93
CA LEU A 129 13.49 -0.42 0.47
C LEU A 129 14.80 -0.99 -0.09
N LEU A 130 15.94 -0.61 0.46
CA LEU A 130 17.24 -1.13 0.04
C LEU A 130 17.36 -2.64 0.29
N ILE A 131 17.07 -3.09 1.52
CA ILE A 131 17.20 -4.51 1.89
C ILE A 131 16.18 -5.36 1.10
N ALA A 132 14.93 -4.92 1.05
CA ALA A 132 13.88 -5.65 0.36
C ALA A 132 14.10 -5.70 -1.16
N SER A 133 14.60 -4.62 -1.79
CA SER A 133 14.87 -4.61 -3.23
C SER A 133 16.03 -5.53 -3.61
N LEU A 134 17.11 -5.53 -2.83
CA LEU A 134 18.25 -6.44 -3.05
C LEU A 134 17.83 -7.90 -2.90
N ALA A 135 17.12 -8.22 -1.83
CA ALA A 135 16.64 -9.58 -1.60
C ALA A 135 15.61 -10.02 -2.65
N ALA A 136 14.68 -9.15 -3.03
CA ALA A 136 13.69 -9.40 -4.06
C ALA A 136 14.32 -9.64 -5.43
N TYR A 137 15.37 -8.88 -5.78
CA TYR A 137 16.09 -9.04 -7.02
C TYR A 137 16.73 -10.43 -7.12
N VAL A 138 17.42 -10.87 -6.06
CA VAL A 138 18.04 -12.20 -6.02
C VAL A 138 16.98 -13.29 -6.11
N LEU A 139 15.88 -13.17 -5.35
CA LEU A 139 14.78 -14.15 -5.35
C LEU A 139 14.00 -14.21 -6.66
N ALA A 140 13.97 -13.12 -7.44
CA ALA A 140 13.22 -13.04 -8.70
C ALA A 140 14.03 -13.41 -9.93
N LYS A 141 15.37 -13.19 -9.91
CA LYS A 141 16.23 -13.29 -11.10
C LYS A 141 17.23 -14.43 -11.05
N TYR A 142 17.53 -14.97 -9.88
CA TYR A 142 18.50 -16.03 -9.73
C TYR A 142 17.85 -17.31 -9.21
N ASP A 143 18.13 -18.42 -9.88
CA ASP A 143 17.79 -19.76 -9.39
C ASP A 143 18.90 -20.28 -8.48
N PHE A 144 18.66 -20.30 -7.18
CA PHE A 144 19.59 -20.84 -6.20
C PHE A 144 18.92 -21.88 -5.30
N PRO A 145 19.70 -22.87 -4.78
CA PRO A 145 19.16 -23.83 -3.85
C PRO A 145 18.58 -23.13 -2.63
N LEU A 146 17.41 -23.55 -2.16
CA LEU A 146 16.65 -22.94 -1.04
C LEU A 146 15.88 -21.65 -1.38
N GLY A 147 15.98 -21.03 -2.55
CA GLY A 147 15.27 -19.81 -2.90
C GLY A 147 13.74 -19.93 -2.75
N LYS A 148 13.18 -21.08 -3.18
CA LYS A 148 11.75 -21.38 -3.01
C LYS A 148 11.34 -21.52 -1.55
N GLN A 149 12.20 -22.12 -0.72
CA GLN A 149 11.93 -22.30 0.71
C GLN A 149 12.00 -20.97 1.45
N PHE A 150 12.97 -20.12 1.11
CA PHE A 150 13.08 -18.76 1.62
C PHE A 150 11.83 -17.93 1.30
N PHE A 151 11.37 -18.00 0.07
CA PHE A 151 10.16 -17.29 -0.31
C PHE A 151 8.90 -17.84 0.36
N ALA A 152 8.80 -19.17 0.52
CA ALA A 152 7.72 -19.79 1.29
C ALA A 152 7.69 -19.31 2.75
N LEU A 153 8.86 -19.12 3.38
CA LEU A 153 8.96 -18.55 4.72
C LEU A 153 8.46 -17.10 4.78
N VAL A 154 8.79 -16.28 3.77
CA VAL A 154 8.27 -14.91 3.67
C VAL A 154 6.74 -14.90 3.55
N VAL A 155 6.18 -15.77 2.70
CA VAL A 155 4.72 -15.91 2.54
C VAL A 155 4.07 -16.38 3.84
N THR A 156 4.69 -17.33 4.54
CA THR A 156 4.21 -17.79 5.86
C THR A 156 4.25 -16.65 6.88
N ALA A 157 5.31 -15.83 6.86
CA ALA A 157 5.42 -14.68 7.77
C ALA A 157 4.29 -13.65 7.57
N LEU A 158 3.75 -13.51 6.35
CA LEU A 158 2.58 -12.65 6.08
C LEU A 158 1.29 -13.13 6.75
N MET A 159 1.21 -14.41 7.13
CA MET A 159 0.03 -14.95 7.82
C MET A 159 0.00 -14.58 9.31
N PHE A 160 1.13 -14.15 9.88
CA PHE A 160 1.19 -13.73 11.27
C PHE A 160 0.68 -12.30 11.43
N ASN A 161 -0.25 -12.13 12.33
CA ASN A 161 -0.74 -10.80 12.69
C ASN A 161 0.31 -10.07 13.53
N GLY A 162 0.47 -8.75 13.30
CA GLY A 162 1.39 -7.90 14.06
C GLY A 162 1.19 -7.95 15.57
N TYR A 163 -0.03 -8.18 16.05
CA TYR A 163 -0.30 -8.34 17.49
C TYR A 163 0.34 -9.60 18.08
N VAL A 164 0.41 -10.69 17.33
CA VAL A 164 1.07 -11.94 17.77
C VAL A 164 2.58 -11.76 17.86
N THR A 165 3.15 -11.00 16.95
CA THR A 165 4.61 -10.74 16.90
C THR A 165 5.06 -9.61 17.83
N ALA A 166 4.14 -8.81 18.36
CA ALA A 166 4.48 -7.65 19.21
C ALA A 166 5.26 -8.07 20.47
N ILE A 167 4.81 -9.10 21.19
CA ILE A 167 5.48 -9.58 22.41
C ILE A 167 6.88 -10.15 22.10
N PRO A 168 7.07 -11.08 21.14
CA PRO A 168 8.40 -11.54 20.75
C PRO A 168 9.33 -10.41 20.30
N ASN A 169 8.84 -9.44 19.53
CA ASN A 169 9.62 -8.28 19.12
C ASN A 169 10.09 -7.46 20.32
N TYR A 170 9.19 -7.14 21.24
CA TYR A 170 9.55 -6.40 22.46
C TYR A 170 10.61 -7.14 23.29
N LEU A 171 10.46 -8.44 23.52
CA LEU A 171 11.42 -9.25 24.25
C LEU A 171 12.79 -9.29 23.54
N THR A 172 12.79 -9.35 22.23
CA THR A 172 14.03 -9.29 21.42
C THR A 172 14.72 -7.94 21.58
N MET A 173 13.99 -6.83 21.47
CA MET A 173 14.53 -5.48 21.66
C MET A 173 15.05 -5.27 23.07
N THR A 174 14.37 -5.80 24.09
CA THR A 174 14.83 -5.75 25.48
C THR A 174 16.14 -6.52 25.66
N ARG A 175 16.26 -7.73 25.10
CA ARG A 175 17.51 -8.51 25.18
C ARG A 175 18.69 -7.85 24.47
N LEU A 176 18.41 -7.10 23.42
CA LEU A 176 19.42 -6.34 22.65
C LEU A 176 19.73 -4.98 23.29
N ASN A 177 19.11 -4.61 24.41
CA ASN A 177 19.20 -3.30 25.05
C ASN A 177 18.90 -2.12 24.11
N LEU A 178 17.95 -2.32 23.18
CA LEU A 178 17.53 -1.33 22.20
C LEU A 178 16.26 -0.58 22.61
N VAL A 179 15.63 -0.96 23.72
CA VAL A 179 14.46 -0.27 24.27
C VAL A 179 14.85 1.20 24.57
N ASP A 180 13.92 2.12 24.31
CA ASP A 180 14.13 3.57 24.40
C ASP A 180 15.09 4.17 23.36
N THR A 181 15.45 3.44 22.32
CA THR A 181 16.20 3.95 21.18
C THR A 181 15.37 3.98 19.90
N HIS A 182 15.76 4.83 18.94
CA HIS A 182 15.13 4.83 17.61
C HIS A 182 15.23 3.47 16.91
N TRP A 183 16.28 2.70 17.21
CA TRP A 183 16.53 1.37 16.63
C TRP A 183 15.47 0.33 17.01
N ALA A 184 14.82 0.50 18.17
CA ALA A 184 13.71 -0.38 18.58
C ALA A 184 12.54 -0.37 17.59
N VAL A 185 12.35 0.73 16.86
CA VAL A 185 11.29 0.89 15.86
C VAL A 185 11.82 0.64 14.44
N ILE A 186 13.05 1.07 14.15
CA ILE A 186 13.66 1.00 12.81
C ILE A 186 13.99 -0.45 12.43
N LEU A 187 14.58 -1.24 13.34
CA LEU A 187 15.00 -2.62 13.01
C LEU A 187 13.85 -3.54 12.64
N PRO A 188 12.72 -3.58 13.38
CA PRO A 188 11.57 -4.36 12.95
C PRO A 188 10.98 -3.91 11.61
N ALA A 189 11.05 -2.61 11.29
CA ALA A 189 10.57 -2.08 10.01
C ALA A 189 11.38 -2.61 8.83
N PHE A 190 12.69 -2.84 8.98
CA PHE A 190 13.52 -3.44 7.92
C PHE A 190 13.08 -4.86 7.55
N ALA A 191 12.57 -5.62 8.52
CA ALA A 191 12.16 -7.01 8.35
C ALA A 191 10.71 -7.19 7.88
N ALA A 192 10.00 -6.14 7.45
CA ALA A 192 8.61 -6.24 7.04
C ALA A 192 8.44 -7.15 5.80
N PRO A 193 7.76 -8.31 5.91
CA PRO A 193 7.73 -9.30 4.82
C PRO A 193 6.91 -8.86 3.61
N ILE A 194 5.94 -7.94 3.81
CA ILE A 194 5.05 -7.49 2.74
C ILE A 194 5.81 -6.72 1.63
N GLY A 195 6.78 -5.89 2.00
CA GLY A 195 7.57 -5.14 1.03
C GLY A 195 8.41 -6.07 0.15
N LEU A 196 9.09 -7.05 0.75
CA LEU A 196 9.83 -8.06 0.03
C LEU A 196 8.94 -8.86 -0.92
N PHE A 197 7.78 -9.29 -0.45
CA PHE A 197 6.81 -10.03 -1.25
C PHE A 197 6.36 -9.23 -2.48
N LEU A 198 5.92 -7.99 -2.29
CA LEU A 198 5.43 -7.14 -3.38
C LEU A 198 6.54 -6.82 -4.40
N MET A 199 7.74 -6.48 -3.92
CA MET A 199 8.88 -6.20 -4.79
C MET A 199 9.29 -7.43 -5.62
N LYS A 200 9.32 -8.61 -5.02
CA LYS A 200 9.64 -9.86 -5.73
C LYS A 200 8.61 -10.14 -6.81
N GLN A 201 7.32 -10.03 -6.51
CA GLN A 201 6.25 -10.23 -7.49
C GLN A 201 6.33 -9.24 -8.66
N PHE A 202 6.67 -7.99 -8.38
CA PHE A 202 6.87 -6.98 -9.42
C PHE A 202 8.08 -7.30 -10.29
N MET A 203 9.21 -7.65 -9.68
CA MET A 203 10.47 -7.93 -10.39
C MET A 203 10.40 -9.21 -11.26
N GLU A 204 9.57 -10.19 -10.91
CA GLU A 204 9.33 -11.37 -11.76
C GLU A 204 8.68 -11.01 -13.10
N GLY A 205 7.86 -9.97 -13.14
CA GLY A 205 7.20 -9.50 -14.35
C GLY A 205 8.09 -8.66 -15.29
N LEU A 206 9.28 -8.24 -14.84
CA LEU A 206 10.20 -7.45 -15.65
C LEU A 206 11.07 -8.35 -16.55
N PRO A 207 11.29 -8.03 -17.83
CA PRO A 207 12.27 -8.74 -18.66
C PRO A 207 13.69 -8.54 -18.11
N MET A 208 14.58 -9.53 -18.35
CA MET A 208 16.00 -9.37 -18.05
C MET A 208 16.64 -8.46 -19.08
#